data_3987a4bbb1b5326936092d27c94dea32
#
_entry.id   3987a4bbb1b5326936092d27c94dea32
#
_cell.length_a   1.000
_cell.length_b   1.000
_cell.length_c   1.000
_cell.angle_alpha   90.00
_cell.angle_beta   90.00
_cell.angle_gamma   90.00
#
_symmetry.space_group_name_H-M   'P 1'
#
loop_
_entity.id
_entity.type
_entity.pdbx_description
1 polymer ?
#
loop_
_entity_poly.entity_id
_entity_poly.type
_entity_poly.pdbx_seq_one_letter_code
_entity_poly.pdbx_strand_id
1 'polypeptide(L)'
;MSIVPTNAPMTYGRCRETIQKIVDAYPVCRSRCIGTTAFGREIQALAIGSGERTVLFTAAHHANEWITATVLLQFAEDLSRAIMEGGSLYGIPGTLFEQNCQIFLVPMVNPDGVDLVTGGIPKGSLEWEKARSLAENYPKIPFPSGWKANLLGVDLNLQYPAGWLQAREIKFIQGYTRPGPRDYVGKAPLAQRESRALAAFTQYLDPALVLAYHTQGQLIYWNFDDIEVTGAQALGQEFARLSGYSLEDTPYASSFAGYKDWFIKAFRRPGFTIEAGLGENPLPLEQFDTIYANNLGILTTAALGLPE
;
A
#
# COMPACT_ATOMS: atom_id res chain seq x y z
N MET A 1 -4.30 21.21 -14.88
CA MET A 1 -2.96 20.60 -14.62
C MET A 1 -3.13 19.57 -13.52
N SER A 2 -2.44 18.44 -13.59
CA SER A 2 -2.48 17.45 -12.51
C SER A 2 -1.83 18.00 -11.24
N ILE A 3 -2.41 17.70 -10.09
CA ILE A 3 -1.88 18.05 -8.76
C ILE A 3 -0.76 17.10 -8.37
N VAL A 4 -0.92 15.80 -8.74
CA VAL A 4 0.03 14.75 -8.37
C VAL A 4 1.32 14.89 -9.18
N PRO A 5 2.50 15.02 -8.53
CA PRO A 5 3.78 15.06 -9.23
C PRO A 5 4.18 13.65 -9.70
N THR A 6 4.24 13.44 -11.01
CA THR A 6 4.65 12.17 -11.63
C THR A 6 6.08 12.19 -12.18
N ASN A 7 6.81 13.29 -11.98
CA ASN A 7 8.16 13.54 -12.51
C ASN A 7 9.26 13.53 -11.44
N ALA A 8 8.94 13.13 -10.22
CA ALA A 8 9.91 13.06 -9.11
C ALA A 8 9.48 12.02 -8.07
N PRO A 9 10.42 11.40 -7.32
CA PRO A 9 10.09 10.44 -6.27
C PRO A 9 9.10 11.01 -5.25
N MET A 10 8.15 10.19 -4.81
CA MET A 10 7.15 10.56 -3.82
C MET A 10 7.74 10.49 -2.41
N THR A 11 8.35 11.58 -1.94
CA THR A 11 8.77 11.73 -0.53
C THR A 11 7.56 11.91 0.39
N TYR A 12 7.74 11.74 1.69
CA TYR A 12 6.69 12.07 2.68
C TYR A 12 6.22 13.52 2.56
N GLY A 13 7.15 14.45 2.43
CA GLY A 13 6.80 15.86 2.28
C GLY A 13 5.94 16.14 1.05
N ARG A 14 6.30 15.55 -0.11
CA ARG A 14 5.49 15.65 -1.34
C ARG A 14 4.13 14.97 -1.20
N CYS A 15 4.08 13.78 -0.60
CA CYS A 15 2.83 13.08 -0.36
C CYS A 15 1.85 13.93 0.45
N ARG A 16 2.32 14.49 1.56
CA ARG A 16 1.54 15.35 2.44
C ARG A 16 1.06 16.62 1.74
N GLU A 17 1.94 17.29 1.00
CA GLU A 17 1.59 18.48 0.20
C GLU A 17 0.56 18.15 -0.88
N THR A 18 0.72 17.01 -1.56
CA THR A 18 -0.21 16.54 -2.59
C THR A 18 -1.60 16.22 -2.01
N ILE A 19 -1.64 15.53 -0.87
CA ILE A 19 -2.89 15.27 -0.14
C ILE A 19 -3.61 16.59 0.18
N GLN A 20 -2.88 17.59 0.73
CA GLN A 20 -3.48 18.87 1.05
C GLN A 20 -4.04 19.57 -0.18
N LYS A 21 -3.29 19.60 -1.28
CA LYS A 21 -3.74 20.19 -2.55
C LYS A 21 -4.98 19.52 -3.13
N ILE A 22 -5.04 18.17 -3.05
CA ILE A 22 -6.23 17.42 -3.51
C ILE A 22 -7.45 17.80 -2.66
N VAL A 23 -7.31 17.82 -1.34
CA VAL A 23 -8.40 18.16 -0.42
C VAL A 23 -8.88 19.61 -0.61
N ASP A 24 -7.94 20.54 -0.83
CA ASP A 24 -8.27 21.95 -1.08
C ASP A 24 -8.98 22.15 -2.44
N ALA A 25 -8.59 21.39 -3.46
CA ALA A 25 -9.18 21.47 -4.80
C ALA A 25 -10.52 20.75 -4.92
N TYR A 26 -10.69 19.64 -4.19
CA TYR A 26 -11.85 18.74 -4.32
C TYR A 26 -12.50 18.46 -2.96
N PRO A 27 -13.54 19.25 -2.54
CA PRO A 27 -14.22 19.07 -1.25
C PRO A 27 -14.88 17.72 -1.02
N VAL A 28 -15.09 16.92 -2.07
CA VAL A 28 -15.54 15.51 -1.97
C VAL A 28 -14.48 14.60 -1.35
N CYS A 29 -13.20 15.01 -1.42
CA CYS A 29 -12.07 14.31 -0.82
C CYS A 29 -11.73 14.93 0.54
N ARG A 30 -11.63 14.10 1.56
CA ARG A 30 -11.28 14.51 2.93
C ARG A 30 -10.05 13.73 3.39
N SER A 31 -9.23 14.33 4.23
CA SER A 31 -8.07 13.66 4.83
C SER A 31 -8.18 13.56 6.34
N ARG A 32 -7.51 12.55 6.90
CA ARG A 32 -7.33 12.39 8.35
C ARG A 32 -6.03 11.69 8.68
N CYS A 33 -5.43 12.05 9.79
CA CYS A 33 -4.32 11.30 10.37
C CYS A 33 -4.86 10.05 11.08
N ILE A 34 -4.34 8.87 10.74
CA ILE A 34 -4.69 7.59 11.37
C ILE A 34 -3.66 7.11 12.40
N GLY A 35 -2.51 7.75 12.44
CA GLY A 35 -1.43 7.44 13.38
C GLY A 35 -0.15 8.20 13.04
N THR A 36 0.86 7.98 13.87
CA THR A 36 2.20 8.57 13.69
C THR A 36 3.27 7.51 13.84
N THR A 37 4.35 7.64 13.07
CA THR A 37 5.52 6.76 13.15
C THR A 37 6.32 6.99 14.44
N ALA A 38 7.36 6.20 14.62
CA ALA A 38 8.30 6.39 15.74
C ALA A 38 9.08 7.71 15.65
N PHE A 39 9.21 8.28 14.43
CA PHE A 39 9.92 9.53 14.19
C PHE A 39 8.97 10.74 13.97
N GLY A 40 7.68 10.55 14.32
CA GLY A 40 6.70 11.64 14.36
C GLY A 40 6.05 12.00 13.01
N ARG A 41 6.30 11.24 11.93
CA ARG A 41 5.62 11.45 10.65
C ARG A 41 4.20 10.90 10.72
N GLU A 42 3.23 11.66 10.22
CA GLU A 42 1.83 11.26 10.17
C GLU A 42 1.58 10.22 9.09
N ILE A 43 0.73 9.25 9.40
CA ILE A 43 0.14 8.33 8.43
C ILE A 43 -1.24 8.89 8.08
N GLN A 44 -1.39 9.34 6.84
CA GLN A 44 -2.61 10.00 6.39
C GLN A 44 -3.49 9.07 5.57
N ALA A 45 -4.79 9.18 5.77
CA ALA A 45 -5.81 8.53 4.95
C ALA A 45 -6.66 9.60 4.26
N LEU A 46 -7.00 9.33 2.99
CA LEU A 46 -8.01 10.07 2.22
C LEU A 46 -9.33 9.30 2.27
N ALA A 47 -10.44 10.02 2.20
CA ALA A 47 -11.79 9.45 2.09
C ALA A 47 -12.56 10.16 0.97
N ILE A 48 -13.13 9.39 0.05
CA ILE A 48 -13.88 9.87 -1.12
C ILE A 48 -15.21 9.12 -1.20
N GLY A 49 -16.29 9.86 -1.43
CA GLY A 49 -17.65 9.30 -1.52
C GLY A 49 -18.32 9.13 -0.16
N SER A 50 -19.60 8.75 -0.21
CA SER A 50 -20.49 8.66 0.97
C SER A 50 -21.44 7.45 0.94
N GLY A 51 -21.25 6.54 -0.04
CA GLY A 51 -22.08 5.34 -0.19
C GLY A 51 -21.83 4.30 0.92
N GLU A 52 -22.62 3.25 0.91
CA GLU A 52 -22.63 2.23 1.95
C GLU A 52 -21.43 1.27 1.86
N ARG A 53 -20.93 1.00 0.65
CA ARG A 53 -19.82 0.08 0.44
C ARG A 53 -18.51 0.73 0.81
N THR A 54 -17.93 0.34 1.95
CA THR A 54 -16.61 0.81 2.39
C THR A 54 -15.51 -0.08 1.84
N VAL A 55 -14.48 0.52 1.24
CA VAL A 55 -13.26 -0.17 0.76
C VAL A 55 -12.01 0.57 1.21
N LEU A 56 -10.90 -0.15 1.39
CA LEU A 56 -9.64 0.44 1.84
C LEU A 56 -8.47 -0.01 0.96
N PHE A 57 -7.81 0.95 0.33
CA PHE A 57 -6.62 0.74 -0.50
C PHE A 57 -5.40 1.33 0.18
N THR A 58 -4.32 0.57 0.23
CA THR A 58 -3.08 0.93 0.91
C THR A 58 -1.89 0.83 -0.03
N ALA A 59 -0.86 1.65 0.19
CA ALA A 59 0.36 1.61 -0.61
C ALA A 59 1.60 1.92 0.24
N ALA A 60 2.76 1.67 -0.33
CA ALA A 60 4.07 1.94 0.28
C ALA A 60 4.20 1.40 1.71
N HIS A 61 3.80 0.12 1.94
CA HIS A 61 4.21 -0.63 3.11
C HIS A 61 5.74 -0.80 3.11
N HIS A 62 6.30 -1.11 1.94
CA HIS A 62 7.73 -1.16 1.73
C HIS A 62 8.25 0.18 1.22
N ALA A 63 9.37 0.61 1.78
CA ALA A 63 9.94 1.93 1.55
C ALA A 63 10.37 2.18 0.10
N ASN A 64 10.96 1.18 -0.55
CA ASN A 64 11.42 1.27 -1.94
C ASN A 64 10.34 1.02 -2.99
N GLU A 65 9.08 0.85 -2.56
CA GLU A 65 7.91 0.69 -3.41
C GLU A 65 7.05 1.98 -3.46
N TRP A 66 7.69 3.13 -3.24
CA TRP A 66 7.07 4.45 -3.12
C TRP A 66 6.24 4.89 -4.34
N ILE A 67 6.50 4.34 -5.52
CA ILE A 67 5.72 4.62 -6.74
C ILE A 67 4.24 4.27 -6.56
N THR A 68 3.93 3.29 -5.72
CA THR A 68 2.56 2.88 -5.40
C THR A 68 1.78 3.97 -4.66
N ALA A 69 2.45 4.83 -3.89
CA ALA A 69 1.83 6.01 -3.29
C ALA A 69 1.36 7.01 -4.35
N THR A 70 2.16 7.20 -5.42
CA THR A 70 1.79 8.06 -6.55
C THR A 70 0.55 7.52 -7.27
N VAL A 71 0.44 6.20 -7.43
CA VAL A 71 -0.73 5.53 -8.03
C VAL A 71 -2.01 5.85 -7.25
N LEU A 72 -2.00 5.68 -5.93
CA LEU A 72 -3.19 5.96 -5.12
C LEU A 72 -3.54 7.45 -5.05
N LEU A 73 -2.54 8.34 -5.04
CA LEU A 73 -2.77 9.79 -5.08
C LEU A 73 -3.37 10.23 -6.43
N GLN A 74 -2.88 9.68 -7.55
CA GLN A 74 -3.44 9.97 -8.86
C GLN A 74 -4.87 9.48 -8.98
N PHE A 75 -5.16 8.28 -8.45
CA PHE A 75 -6.53 7.78 -8.39
C PHE A 75 -7.43 8.68 -7.54
N ALA A 76 -6.96 9.18 -6.40
CA ALA A 76 -7.70 10.11 -5.57
C ALA A 76 -8.03 11.41 -6.31
N GLU A 77 -7.07 11.99 -7.02
CA GLU A 77 -7.27 13.21 -7.82
C GLU A 77 -8.27 12.96 -8.94
N ASP A 78 -8.06 11.91 -9.76
CA ASP A 78 -8.87 11.65 -10.94
C ASP A 78 -10.32 11.31 -10.57
N LEU A 79 -10.53 10.52 -9.51
CA LEU A 79 -11.85 10.20 -9.01
C LEU A 79 -12.56 11.44 -8.45
N SER A 80 -11.86 12.23 -7.63
CA SER A 80 -12.42 13.44 -7.04
C SER A 80 -12.82 14.44 -8.13
N ARG A 81 -11.98 14.60 -9.16
CA ARG A 81 -12.28 15.42 -10.32
C ARG A 81 -13.50 14.90 -11.08
N ALA A 82 -13.57 13.58 -11.36
CA ALA A 82 -14.70 12.99 -12.07
C ALA A 82 -16.03 13.20 -11.33
N ILE A 83 -16.02 13.13 -10.00
CA ILE A 83 -17.23 13.42 -9.18
C ILE A 83 -17.59 14.89 -9.27
N MET A 84 -16.63 15.81 -9.04
CA MET A 84 -16.91 17.24 -8.93
C MET A 84 -17.27 17.91 -10.27
N GLU A 85 -16.71 17.44 -11.37
CA GLU A 85 -16.92 17.99 -12.71
C GLU A 85 -18.01 17.25 -13.51
N GLY A 86 -18.68 16.25 -12.91
CA GLY A 86 -19.71 15.45 -13.58
C GLY A 86 -19.16 14.57 -14.70
N GLY A 87 -17.87 14.19 -14.60
CA GLY A 87 -17.16 13.36 -15.57
C GLY A 87 -17.25 11.87 -15.26
N SER A 88 -16.36 11.11 -15.90
CA SER A 88 -16.23 9.66 -15.70
C SER A 88 -14.77 9.28 -15.42
N LEU A 89 -14.59 8.19 -14.67
CA LEU A 89 -13.30 7.54 -14.46
C LEU A 89 -13.40 6.11 -14.99
N TYR A 90 -12.49 5.73 -15.90
CA TYR A 90 -12.52 4.43 -16.57
C TYR A 90 -13.87 4.11 -17.22
N GLY A 91 -14.52 5.13 -17.85
CA GLY A 91 -15.84 5.02 -18.47
C GLY A 91 -17.04 4.98 -17.50
N ILE A 92 -16.80 5.01 -16.19
CA ILE A 92 -17.82 4.94 -15.15
C ILE A 92 -18.08 6.35 -14.62
N PRO A 93 -19.35 6.84 -14.57
CA PRO A 93 -19.67 8.16 -14.03
C PRO A 93 -19.18 8.34 -12.58
N GLY A 94 -18.56 9.48 -12.28
CA GLY A 94 -18.06 9.81 -10.94
C GLY A 94 -19.15 9.72 -9.86
N THR A 95 -20.37 10.10 -10.18
CA THR A 95 -21.53 10.03 -9.27
C THR A 95 -21.86 8.62 -8.79
N LEU A 96 -21.57 7.58 -9.58
CA LEU A 96 -21.78 6.19 -9.15
C LEU A 96 -20.84 5.81 -8.00
N PHE A 97 -19.58 6.26 -8.04
CA PHE A 97 -18.64 6.03 -6.93
C PHE A 97 -19.09 6.80 -5.70
N GLU A 98 -19.46 8.08 -5.84
CA GLU A 98 -19.89 8.93 -4.73
C GLU A 98 -21.09 8.35 -3.97
N GLN A 99 -22.09 7.84 -4.71
CA GLN A 99 -23.34 7.36 -4.14
C GLN A 99 -23.26 5.94 -3.59
N ASN A 100 -22.42 5.07 -4.17
CA ASN A 100 -22.37 3.64 -3.80
C ASN A 100 -21.21 3.29 -2.90
N CYS A 101 -20.13 4.08 -2.91
CA CYS A 101 -18.89 3.73 -2.22
C CYS A 101 -18.44 4.79 -1.22
N GLN A 102 -17.75 4.33 -0.21
CA GLN A 102 -16.87 5.12 0.63
C GLN A 102 -15.45 4.55 0.50
N ILE A 103 -14.62 5.23 -0.28
CA ILE A 103 -13.28 4.75 -0.65
C ILE A 103 -12.26 5.42 0.26
N PHE A 104 -11.54 4.61 1.03
CA PHE A 104 -10.43 5.07 1.85
C PHE A 104 -9.11 4.69 1.19
N LEU A 105 -8.16 5.63 1.17
CA LEU A 105 -6.83 5.45 0.61
C LEU A 105 -5.79 5.81 1.67
N VAL A 106 -4.83 4.92 1.92
CA VAL A 106 -3.63 5.19 2.73
C VAL A 106 -2.43 5.13 1.79
N PRO A 107 -2.06 6.27 1.16
CA PRO A 107 -1.05 6.27 0.10
C PRO A 107 0.35 5.89 0.59
N MET A 108 0.67 6.15 1.86
CA MET A 108 2.01 5.93 2.39
C MET A 108 1.94 5.38 3.81
N VAL A 109 2.01 4.03 3.93
CA VAL A 109 1.99 3.34 5.23
C VAL A 109 3.32 3.51 5.96
N ASN A 110 4.44 3.62 5.22
CA ASN A 110 5.82 3.67 5.74
C ASN A 110 6.53 4.99 5.39
N PRO A 111 6.08 6.15 5.92
CA PRO A 111 6.64 7.43 5.53
C PRO A 111 8.12 7.61 5.92
N ASP A 112 8.57 7.04 7.04
CA ASP A 112 9.97 7.13 7.47
C ASP A 112 10.91 6.37 6.53
N GLY A 113 10.54 5.13 6.18
CA GLY A 113 11.31 4.32 5.24
C GLY A 113 11.33 4.91 3.83
N VAL A 114 10.18 5.42 3.36
CA VAL A 114 10.09 6.09 2.06
C VAL A 114 11.01 7.30 1.99
N ASP A 115 11.05 8.15 3.02
CA ASP A 115 11.95 9.30 3.06
C ASP A 115 13.44 8.89 3.05
N LEU A 116 13.79 7.75 3.67
CA LEU A 116 15.15 7.22 3.60
C LEU A 116 15.54 6.88 2.16
N VAL A 117 14.67 6.17 1.43
CA VAL A 117 14.94 5.72 0.06
C VAL A 117 14.90 6.87 -0.94
N THR A 118 13.97 7.80 -0.78
CA THR A 118 13.71 8.89 -1.73
C THR A 118 14.55 10.14 -1.47
N GLY A 119 15.38 10.14 -0.41
CA GLY A 119 16.23 11.29 -0.06
C GLY A 119 15.54 12.38 0.77
N GLY A 120 14.36 12.09 1.31
CA GLY A 120 13.69 12.97 2.28
C GLY A 120 14.41 13.04 3.62
N ILE A 121 15.23 12.04 3.96
CA ILE A 121 16.14 12.06 5.11
C ILE A 121 17.53 12.47 4.64
N PRO A 122 18.10 13.60 5.16
CA PRO A 122 19.43 14.05 4.78
C PRO A 122 20.52 13.03 5.18
N LYS A 123 21.47 12.82 4.27
CA LYS A 123 22.66 12.01 4.56
C LYS A 123 23.43 12.63 5.75
N GLY A 124 23.88 11.77 6.68
CA GLY A 124 24.60 12.18 7.88
C GLY A 124 23.70 12.69 9.02
N SER A 125 22.37 12.72 8.84
CA SER A 125 21.46 12.97 9.95
C SER A 125 21.43 11.77 10.90
N LEU A 126 20.95 11.98 12.12
CA LEU A 126 20.83 10.89 13.11
C LEU A 126 19.95 9.74 12.62
N GLU A 127 18.87 10.05 11.91
CA GLU A 127 17.97 9.04 11.32
C GLU A 127 18.69 8.23 10.23
N TRP A 128 19.43 8.91 9.33
CA TRP A 128 20.23 8.27 8.30
C TRP A 128 21.29 7.34 8.89
N GLU A 129 22.07 7.82 9.88
CA GLU A 129 23.14 7.03 10.48
C GLU A 129 22.60 5.80 11.25
N LYS A 130 21.45 5.91 11.88
CA LYS A 130 20.76 4.75 12.47
C LYS A 130 20.41 3.72 11.42
N ALA A 131 19.78 4.11 10.31
CA ALA A 131 19.42 3.19 9.25
C ALA A 131 20.67 2.56 8.61
N ARG A 132 21.71 3.35 8.39
CA ARG A 132 23.00 2.87 7.85
C ARG A 132 23.63 1.81 8.76
N SER A 133 23.65 2.04 10.07
CA SER A 133 24.17 1.06 11.03
C SER A 133 23.36 -0.25 11.03
N LEU A 134 22.03 -0.19 10.86
CA LEU A 134 21.21 -1.40 10.73
C LEU A 134 21.47 -2.12 9.41
N ALA A 135 21.76 -1.39 8.32
CA ALA A 135 22.11 -1.99 7.03
C ALA A 135 23.41 -2.79 7.06
N GLU A 136 24.34 -2.46 7.95
CA GLU A 136 25.60 -3.21 8.15
C GLU A 136 25.35 -4.68 8.57
N ASN A 137 24.18 -5.00 9.14
CA ASN A 137 23.77 -6.38 9.41
C ASN A 137 23.57 -7.22 8.14
N TYR A 138 23.34 -6.57 6.98
CA TYR A 138 23.01 -7.19 5.70
C TYR A 138 23.76 -6.51 4.54
N PRO A 139 25.08 -6.60 4.47
CA PRO A 139 25.93 -5.79 3.58
C PRO A 139 25.74 -6.09 2.08
N LYS A 140 25.02 -7.18 1.74
CA LYS A 140 24.68 -7.52 0.35
C LYS A 140 23.45 -6.76 -0.17
N ILE A 141 22.68 -6.11 0.73
CA ILE A 141 21.49 -5.35 0.35
C ILE A 141 21.93 -3.90 0.07
N PRO A 142 21.67 -3.35 -1.13
CA PRO A 142 22.06 -1.98 -1.44
C PRO A 142 21.40 -0.96 -0.49
N PHE A 143 22.18 -0.02 0.01
CA PHE A 143 21.68 1.04 0.90
C PHE A 143 21.77 2.41 0.22
N PRO A 144 20.69 3.22 0.23
CA PRO A 144 19.37 2.94 0.80
C PRO A 144 18.37 2.27 -0.17
N SER A 145 18.72 2.05 -1.44
CA SER A 145 17.80 1.62 -2.50
C SER A 145 17.11 0.27 -2.23
N GLY A 146 17.81 -0.66 -1.57
CA GLY A 146 17.25 -1.97 -1.19
C GLY A 146 16.43 -1.96 0.12
N TRP A 147 16.20 -0.77 0.73
CA TRP A 147 15.51 -0.67 2.01
C TRP A 147 13.99 -0.79 1.84
N LYS A 148 13.40 -1.86 2.37
CA LYS A 148 11.95 -2.12 2.44
C LYS A 148 11.33 -1.76 3.79
N ALA A 149 12.08 -1.97 4.85
CA ALA A 149 11.64 -1.84 6.24
C ALA A 149 11.22 -0.41 6.63
N ASN A 150 10.62 -0.25 7.82
CA ASN A 150 10.54 1.06 8.46
C ASN A 150 11.94 1.50 8.96
N LEU A 151 12.03 2.70 9.50
CA LEU A 151 13.34 3.25 9.92
C LEU A 151 13.92 2.55 11.17
N LEU A 152 13.15 1.70 11.85
CA LEU A 152 13.61 0.82 12.92
C LEU A 152 14.10 -0.54 12.41
N GLY A 153 14.13 -0.75 11.09
CA GLY A 153 14.59 -1.98 10.46
C GLY A 153 13.62 -3.15 10.60
N VAL A 154 12.32 -2.89 10.70
CA VAL A 154 11.27 -3.91 10.75
C VAL A 154 10.44 -3.85 9.47
N ASP A 155 10.23 -5.00 8.84
CA ASP A 155 9.38 -5.14 7.67
C ASP A 155 7.90 -5.03 8.10
N LEU A 156 7.23 -3.96 7.67
CA LEU A 156 5.85 -3.67 8.10
C LEU A 156 4.83 -4.66 7.56
N ASN A 157 5.10 -5.29 6.41
CA ASN A 157 4.23 -6.31 5.83
C ASN A 157 4.48 -7.72 6.42
N LEU A 158 5.28 -7.81 7.48
CA LEU A 158 5.49 -9.00 8.31
C LEU A 158 5.07 -8.76 9.77
N GLN A 159 4.14 -7.81 9.99
CA GLN A 159 3.74 -7.38 11.33
C GLN A 159 2.31 -7.79 11.71
N TYR A 160 1.55 -8.41 10.80
CA TYR A 160 0.15 -8.70 11.06
C TYR A 160 -0.06 -10.10 11.66
N PRO A 161 -1.10 -10.32 12.53
CA PRO A 161 -1.31 -11.58 13.25
C PRO A 161 -1.97 -12.66 12.37
N ALA A 162 -1.32 -12.97 11.24
CA ALA A 162 -1.71 -14.02 10.30
C ALA A 162 -0.52 -14.98 10.10
N GLY A 163 -0.34 -15.93 11.03
CA GLY A 163 0.81 -16.85 10.97
C GLY A 163 2.15 -16.16 11.28
N TRP A 164 2.18 -15.18 12.18
CA TRP A 164 3.39 -14.41 12.48
C TRP A 164 4.56 -15.28 12.99
N LEU A 165 4.28 -16.33 13.77
CA LEU A 165 5.32 -17.26 14.23
C LEU A 165 5.92 -18.04 13.06
N GLN A 166 5.10 -18.47 12.11
CA GLN A 166 5.55 -19.12 10.88
C GLN A 166 6.41 -18.17 10.04
N ALA A 167 5.97 -16.93 9.83
CA ALA A 167 6.77 -15.92 9.16
C ALA A 167 8.13 -15.73 9.82
N ARG A 168 8.16 -15.63 11.15
CA ARG A 168 9.40 -15.49 11.93
C ARG A 168 10.33 -16.67 11.72
N GLU A 169 9.83 -17.88 11.79
CA GLU A 169 10.63 -19.10 11.59
C GLU A 169 11.24 -19.11 10.18
N ILE A 170 10.43 -18.89 9.14
CA ILE A 170 10.88 -18.84 7.75
C ILE A 170 11.96 -17.77 7.56
N LYS A 171 11.71 -16.54 8.04
CA LYS A 171 12.67 -15.43 7.86
C LYS A 171 13.95 -15.63 8.66
N PHE A 172 13.88 -16.28 9.82
CA PHE A 172 15.06 -16.61 10.61
C PHE A 172 15.95 -17.69 9.92
N ILE A 173 15.31 -18.71 9.31
CA ILE A 173 16.04 -19.70 8.50
C ILE A 173 16.71 -19.03 7.29
N GLN A 174 16.08 -18.01 6.70
CA GLN A 174 16.64 -17.21 5.61
C GLN A 174 17.74 -16.22 6.08
N GLY A 175 18.00 -16.14 7.39
CA GLY A 175 19.05 -15.29 7.96
C GLY A 175 18.60 -13.90 8.43
N TYR A 176 17.32 -13.55 8.32
CA TYR A 176 16.78 -12.25 8.74
C TYR A 176 16.42 -12.25 10.24
N THR A 177 17.43 -12.34 11.09
CA THR A 177 17.26 -12.51 12.55
C THR A 177 17.34 -11.22 13.35
N ARG A 178 17.72 -10.10 12.69
CA ARG A 178 17.97 -8.78 13.32
C ARG A 178 17.31 -7.68 12.52
N PRO A 179 17.07 -6.49 13.14
CA PRO A 179 16.64 -5.31 12.40
C PRO A 179 17.58 -5.00 11.23
N GLY A 180 17.00 -4.66 10.09
CA GLY A 180 17.76 -4.41 8.86
C GLY A 180 16.88 -3.90 7.73
N PRO A 181 17.42 -3.87 6.51
CA PRO A 181 16.74 -3.28 5.35
C PRO A 181 15.42 -3.95 4.98
N ARG A 182 15.23 -5.25 5.26
CA ARG A 182 14.06 -6.01 4.88
C ARG A 182 13.91 -7.33 5.66
N ASP A 183 12.74 -7.93 5.57
CA ASP A 183 12.43 -9.30 6.00
C ASP A 183 12.56 -9.56 7.51
N TYR A 184 12.92 -8.59 8.34
CA TYR A 184 12.89 -8.77 9.78
C TYR A 184 11.48 -8.54 10.32
N VAL A 185 10.91 -9.57 10.93
CA VAL A 185 9.51 -9.61 11.40
C VAL A 185 9.24 -8.78 12.68
N GLY A 186 10.29 -8.26 13.31
CA GLY A 186 10.16 -7.58 14.60
C GLY A 186 10.10 -8.53 15.81
N LYS A 187 9.70 -7.98 16.97
CA LYS A 187 9.65 -8.71 18.25
C LYS A 187 8.31 -9.37 18.53
N ALA A 188 7.23 -8.81 17.99
CA ALA A 188 5.85 -9.28 18.14
C ALA A 188 5.01 -8.74 16.98
N PRO A 189 3.85 -9.36 16.66
CA PRO A 189 2.91 -8.79 15.70
C PRO A 189 2.37 -7.45 16.21
N LEU A 190 2.10 -6.52 15.27
CA LEU A 190 1.61 -5.16 15.54
C LEU A 190 2.46 -4.37 16.54
N ALA A 191 3.75 -4.69 16.67
CA ALA A 191 4.67 -3.96 17.54
C ALA A 191 5.07 -2.61 16.93
N GLN A 192 5.00 -2.46 15.61
CA GLN A 192 5.30 -1.19 14.93
C GLN A 192 4.08 -0.28 14.94
N ARG A 193 4.32 1.02 15.10
CA ARG A 193 3.24 2.03 15.17
C ARG A 193 2.44 2.09 13.89
N GLU A 194 3.10 1.99 12.75
CA GLU A 194 2.55 2.03 11.40
C GLU A 194 1.55 0.90 11.18
N SER A 195 1.99 -0.35 11.37
CA SER A 195 1.14 -1.54 11.19
C SER A 195 -0.02 -1.57 12.19
N ARG A 196 0.23 -1.12 13.43
CA ARG A 196 -0.82 -1.02 14.45
C ARG A 196 -1.87 0.05 14.11
N ALA A 197 -1.43 1.21 13.61
CA ALA A 197 -2.32 2.28 13.17
C ALA A 197 -3.21 1.83 12.02
N LEU A 198 -2.62 1.17 11.01
CA LEU A 198 -3.38 0.66 9.88
C LEU A 198 -4.34 -0.46 10.30
N ALA A 199 -3.91 -1.40 11.15
CA ALA A 199 -4.79 -2.46 11.65
C ALA A 199 -5.98 -1.89 12.44
N ALA A 200 -5.75 -0.93 13.33
CA ALA A 200 -6.81 -0.26 14.08
C ALA A 200 -7.77 0.50 13.16
N PHE A 201 -7.24 1.18 12.14
CA PHE A 201 -8.04 1.88 11.16
C PHE A 201 -8.88 0.93 10.30
N THR A 202 -8.31 -0.21 9.86
CA THR A 202 -9.05 -1.26 9.15
C THR A 202 -10.20 -1.82 10.00
N GLN A 203 -9.95 -2.10 11.28
CA GLN A 203 -10.99 -2.55 12.21
C GLN A 203 -12.08 -1.51 12.41
N TYR A 204 -11.72 -0.22 12.50
CA TYR A 204 -12.68 0.88 12.64
C TYR A 204 -13.56 1.03 11.41
N LEU A 205 -13.00 0.87 10.21
CA LEU A 205 -13.73 1.00 8.94
C LEU A 205 -14.59 -0.22 8.62
N ASP A 206 -14.20 -1.39 9.07
CA ASP A 206 -14.82 -2.69 8.73
C ASP A 206 -15.05 -2.88 7.21
N PRO A 207 -14.02 -2.71 6.35
CA PRO A 207 -14.21 -2.59 4.92
C PRO A 207 -14.65 -3.91 4.27
N ALA A 208 -15.44 -3.80 3.20
CA ALA A 208 -15.87 -4.94 2.40
C ALA A 208 -14.71 -5.58 1.61
N LEU A 209 -13.65 -4.81 1.33
CA LEU A 209 -12.50 -5.24 0.55
C LEU A 209 -11.27 -4.39 0.89
N VAL A 210 -10.08 -5.00 0.82
CA VAL A 210 -8.81 -4.27 0.86
C VAL A 210 -7.94 -4.55 -0.36
N LEU A 211 -7.24 -3.51 -0.85
CA LEU A 211 -6.11 -3.64 -1.76
C LEU A 211 -4.83 -3.17 -1.07
N ALA A 212 -3.78 -3.97 -1.16
CA ALA A 212 -2.43 -3.61 -0.72
C ALA A 212 -1.52 -3.50 -1.95
N TYR A 213 -1.14 -2.28 -2.32
CA TYR A 213 -0.26 -2.04 -3.45
C TYR A 213 1.20 -2.21 -3.07
N HIS A 214 1.86 -3.06 -3.82
CA HIS A 214 3.27 -3.40 -3.77
C HIS A 214 3.90 -3.31 -5.16
N THR A 215 5.19 -3.51 -5.26
CA THR A 215 5.95 -3.76 -6.49
C THR A 215 6.90 -4.92 -6.20
N GLN A 216 7.14 -5.85 -7.10
CA GLN A 216 6.93 -5.82 -8.54
C GLN A 216 6.58 -7.25 -9.03
N GLY A 217 6.18 -7.38 -10.29
CA GLY A 217 5.97 -8.69 -10.92
C GLY A 217 4.74 -8.75 -11.81
N GLN A 218 3.86 -7.73 -11.79
CA GLN A 218 2.56 -7.74 -12.47
C GLN A 218 1.72 -8.96 -12.04
N LEU A 219 1.65 -9.15 -10.70
CA LEU A 219 0.97 -10.26 -10.05
C LEU A 219 -0.14 -9.75 -9.14
N ILE A 220 -1.15 -10.61 -8.91
CA ILE A 220 -2.25 -10.38 -7.96
C ILE A 220 -2.32 -11.58 -7.04
N TYR A 221 -2.02 -11.40 -5.76
CA TYR A 221 -2.21 -12.41 -4.73
C TYR A 221 -3.56 -12.21 -4.06
N TRP A 222 -4.37 -13.28 -3.95
CA TRP A 222 -5.78 -13.18 -3.57
C TRP A 222 -6.21 -14.07 -2.40
N ASN A 223 -5.46 -15.11 -2.08
CA ASN A 223 -5.80 -16.12 -1.07
C ASN A 223 -4.89 -16.09 0.16
N PHE A 224 -5.27 -16.81 1.18
CA PHE A 224 -4.46 -17.07 2.38
C PHE A 224 -4.96 -18.34 3.10
N ASP A 225 -4.04 -19.30 3.39
CA ASP A 225 -4.20 -20.42 4.34
C ASP A 225 -5.49 -21.23 4.11
N ASP A 226 -5.80 -21.58 2.85
CA ASP A 226 -7.00 -22.32 2.43
C ASP A 226 -8.34 -21.72 2.93
N ILE A 227 -8.32 -20.44 3.32
CA ILE A 227 -9.52 -19.73 3.73
C ILE A 227 -10.35 -19.37 2.51
N GLU A 228 -11.50 -20.01 2.40
CA GLU A 228 -12.47 -19.67 1.37
C GLU A 228 -13.14 -18.32 1.66
N VAL A 229 -13.11 -17.44 0.66
CA VAL A 229 -13.80 -16.13 0.67
C VAL A 229 -14.66 -16.03 -0.57
N THR A 230 -15.96 -15.97 -0.36
CA THR A 230 -16.97 -15.92 -1.44
C THR A 230 -16.67 -14.74 -2.38
N GLY A 231 -16.61 -15.03 -3.68
CA GLY A 231 -16.40 -14.04 -4.74
C GLY A 231 -14.95 -13.52 -4.89
N ALA A 232 -14.03 -13.85 -3.98
CA ALA A 232 -12.66 -13.35 -4.06
C ALA A 232 -11.94 -13.82 -5.33
N GLN A 233 -12.06 -15.09 -5.69
CA GLN A 233 -11.44 -15.63 -6.89
C GLN A 233 -12.00 -15.00 -8.17
N ALA A 234 -13.33 -14.87 -8.28
CA ALA A 234 -13.97 -14.24 -9.44
C ALA A 234 -13.53 -12.77 -9.59
N LEU A 235 -13.45 -12.04 -8.47
CA LEU A 235 -12.98 -10.67 -8.46
C LEU A 235 -11.49 -10.57 -8.86
N GLY A 236 -10.65 -11.49 -8.36
CA GLY A 236 -9.25 -11.58 -8.74
C GLY A 236 -9.06 -11.90 -10.23
N GLN A 237 -9.88 -12.79 -10.81
CA GLN A 237 -9.88 -13.07 -12.25
C GLN A 237 -10.25 -11.84 -13.08
N GLU A 238 -11.23 -11.06 -12.62
CA GLU A 238 -11.59 -9.81 -13.29
C GLU A 238 -10.46 -8.77 -13.18
N PHE A 239 -9.81 -8.64 -12.02
CA PHE A 239 -8.63 -7.80 -11.88
C PHE A 239 -7.51 -8.20 -12.84
N ALA A 240 -7.24 -9.51 -12.97
CA ALA A 240 -6.25 -10.03 -13.92
C ALA A 240 -6.61 -9.68 -15.38
N ARG A 241 -7.89 -9.86 -15.74
CA ARG A 241 -8.39 -9.52 -17.08
C ARG A 241 -8.24 -8.02 -17.41
N LEU A 242 -8.53 -7.15 -16.42
CA LEU A 242 -8.51 -5.69 -16.61
C LEU A 242 -7.08 -5.13 -16.67
N SER A 243 -6.17 -5.69 -15.90
CA SER A 243 -4.80 -5.19 -15.75
C SER A 243 -3.78 -5.87 -16.69
N GLY A 244 -4.09 -7.10 -17.13
CA GLY A 244 -3.12 -7.97 -17.79
C GLY A 244 -2.14 -8.64 -16.80
N TYR A 245 -2.37 -8.52 -15.48
CA TYR A 245 -1.55 -9.15 -14.46
C TYR A 245 -1.98 -10.60 -14.25
N SER A 246 -1.06 -11.45 -13.75
CA SER A 246 -1.38 -12.84 -13.40
C SER A 246 -2.05 -12.92 -12.03
N LEU A 247 -3.12 -13.71 -11.90
CA LEU A 247 -3.69 -14.09 -10.61
C LEU A 247 -2.92 -15.30 -10.07
N GLU A 248 -2.30 -15.16 -8.92
CA GLU A 248 -1.37 -16.17 -8.38
C GLU A 248 -1.69 -16.45 -6.90
N ASP A 249 -1.37 -17.67 -6.48
CA ASP A 249 -1.30 -18.01 -5.07
C ASP A 249 -0.01 -17.46 -4.46
N THR A 250 -0.09 -16.93 -3.25
CA THR A 250 1.11 -16.40 -2.58
C THR A 250 2.10 -17.54 -2.30
N PRO A 251 3.38 -17.43 -2.71
CA PRO A 251 4.38 -18.45 -2.40
C PRO A 251 4.50 -18.68 -0.88
N TYR A 252 4.60 -19.92 -0.45
CA TYR A 252 4.64 -20.31 0.98
C TYR A 252 5.62 -19.47 1.82
N ALA A 253 6.81 -19.19 1.29
CA ALA A 253 7.83 -18.40 1.97
C ALA A 253 7.44 -16.92 2.21
N SER A 254 6.37 -16.45 1.58
CA SER A 254 5.85 -15.08 1.65
C SER A 254 4.38 -15.01 2.10
N SER A 255 3.79 -16.16 2.46
CA SER A 255 2.35 -16.29 2.73
C SER A 255 1.93 -16.00 4.15
N PHE A 256 2.79 -15.39 4.98
CA PHE A 256 2.46 -15.18 6.38
C PHE A 256 2.77 -13.77 6.85
N ALA A 257 1.96 -13.32 7.81
CA ALA A 257 2.07 -12.04 8.51
C ALA A 257 1.88 -10.80 7.63
N GLY A 258 1.41 -10.95 6.40
CA GLY A 258 1.07 -9.84 5.51
C GLY A 258 -0.26 -9.16 5.90
N TYR A 259 -0.44 -7.91 5.45
CA TYR A 259 -1.66 -7.15 5.70
C TYR A 259 -2.89 -7.81 5.06
N LYS A 260 -2.80 -8.21 3.78
CA LYS A 260 -3.84 -8.95 3.07
C LYS A 260 -4.17 -10.25 3.79
N ASP A 261 -3.16 -11.01 4.23
CA ASP A 261 -3.33 -12.30 4.90
C ASP A 261 -4.12 -12.17 6.20
N TRP A 262 -3.76 -11.14 6.99
CA TRP A 262 -4.48 -10.82 8.21
C TRP A 262 -5.92 -10.39 7.93
N PHE A 263 -6.14 -9.58 6.90
CA PHE A 263 -7.48 -9.15 6.55
C PHE A 263 -8.36 -10.34 6.16
N ILE A 264 -7.90 -11.22 5.27
CA ILE A 264 -8.61 -12.43 4.88
C ILE A 264 -8.91 -13.29 6.12
N LYS A 265 -7.91 -13.51 6.99
CA LYS A 265 -8.07 -14.32 8.20
C LYS A 265 -9.08 -13.75 9.19
N ALA A 266 -8.99 -12.45 9.45
CA ALA A 266 -9.77 -11.79 10.49
C ALA A 266 -11.19 -11.43 10.05
N PHE A 267 -11.37 -11.01 8.79
CA PHE A 267 -12.64 -10.48 8.29
C PHE A 267 -13.39 -11.45 7.39
N ARG A 268 -12.73 -12.48 6.85
CA ARG A 268 -13.33 -13.42 5.88
C ARG A 268 -13.93 -12.71 4.67
N ARG A 269 -13.24 -11.66 4.21
CA ARG A 269 -13.60 -10.81 3.07
C ARG A 269 -12.46 -10.73 2.06
N PRO A 270 -12.76 -10.35 0.79
CA PRO A 270 -11.74 -10.26 -0.26
C PRO A 270 -10.62 -9.28 0.09
N GLY A 271 -9.39 -9.76 0.07
CA GLY A 271 -8.18 -8.97 0.25
C GLY A 271 -7.18 -9.35 -0.83
N PHE A 272 -6.53 -8.34 -1.42
CA PHE A 272 -5.59 -8.55 -2.52
C PHE A 272 -4.28 -7.81 -2.26
N THR A 273 -3.17 -8.45 -2.67
CA THR A 273 -1.89 -7.77 -2.87
C THR A 273 -1.68 -7.60 -4.36
N ILE A 274 -1.43 -6.37 -4.80
CA ILE A 274 -1.15 -6.03 -6.18
C ILE A 274 0.34 -5.73 -6.31
N GLU A 275 1.08 -6.58 -7.01
CA GLU A 275 2.51 -6.41 -7.30
C GLU A 275 2.68 -5.69 -8.64
N ALA A 276 2.63 -4.36 -8.62
CA ALA A 276 2.59 -3.53 -9.83
C ALA A 276 3.96 -3.33 -10.47
N GLY A 277 4.00 -3.24 -11.80
CA GLY A 277 5.22 -2.97 -12.57
C GLY A 277 6.19 -4.14 -12.66
N LEU A 278 7.33 -3.93 -13.31
CA LEU A 278 8.36 -4.96 -13.58
C LEU A 278 9.76 -4.41 -13.33
N GLY A 279 10.71 -5.28 -12.94
CA GLY A 279 12.13 -4.96 -12.79
C GLY A 279 12.62 -5.00 -11.36
N GLU A 280 13.47 -4.09 -10.96
CA GLU A 280 14.07 -4.02 -9.62
C GLU A 280 13.60 -2.77 -8.87
N ASN A 281 13.28 -2.94 -7.58
CA ASN A 281 12.87 -1.84 -6.72
C ASN A 281 14.08 -0.99 -6.26
N PRO A 282 13.95 0.35 -6.18
CA PRO A 282 12.77 1.14 -6.56
C PRO A 282 12.53 1.14 -8.08
N LEU A 283 11.29 0.92 -8.50
CA LEU A 283 10.95 0.97 -9.92
C LEU A 283 11.21 2.38 -10.49
N PRO A 284 11.71 2.47 -11.73
CA PRO A 284 11.91 3.75 -12.40
C PRO A 284 10.59 4.48 -12.62
N LEU A 285 10.64 5.80 -12.53
CA LEU A 285 9.46 6.68 -12.60
C LEU A 285 8.74 6.59 -13.96
N GLU A 286 9.48 6.28 -15.00
CA GLU A 286 9.00 6.11 -16.38
C GLU A 286 7.95 4.99 -16.50
N GLN A 287 7.88 4.08 -15.52
CA GLN A 287 6.84 3.05 -15.48
C GLN A 287 5.49 3.57 -14.93
N PHE A 288 5.44 4.77 -14.32
CA PHE A 288 4.26 5.24 -13.63
C PHE A 288 3.00 5.24 -14.51
N ASP A 289 3.07 5.82 -15.71
CA ASP A 289 1.91 5.92 -16.59
C ASP A 289 1.35 4.54 -16.96
N THR A 290 2.24 3.57 -17.24
CA THR A 290 1.86 2.19 -17.55
C THR A 290 1.27 1.50 -16.33
N ILE A 291 1.91 1.64 -15.16
CA ILE A 291 1.41 1.07 -13.91
C ILE A 291 0.02 1.63 -13.59
N TYR A 292 -0.16 2.95 -13.68
CA TYR A 292 -1.44 3.58 -13.39
C TYR A 292 -2.53 3.13 -14.36
N ALA A 293 -2.25 3.13 -15.66
CA ALA A 293 -3.20 2.68 -16.68
C ALA A 293 -3.65 1.22 -16.46
N ASN A 294 -2.71 0.31 -16.19
CA ASN A 294 -3.00 -1.10 -15.93
C ASN A 294 -3.85 -1.30 -14.65
N ASN A 295 -3.68 -0.44 -13.66
CA ASN A 295 -4.34 -0.60 -12.37
C ASN A 295 -5.66 0.17 -12.23
N LEU A 296 -5.99 1.06 -13.16
CA LEU A 296 -7.21 1.88 -13.05
C LEU A 296 -8.49 1.01 -13.07
N GLY A 297 -8.51 -0.05 -13.89
CA GLY A 297 -9.61 -1.03 -13.90
C GLY A 297 -9.72 -1.80 -12.58
N ILE A 298 -8.59 -2.18 -11.94
CA ILE A 298 -8.58 -2.82 -10.63
C ILE A 298 -9.20 -1.89 -9.58
N LEU A 299 -8.71 -0.64 -9.50
CA LEU A 299 -9.13 0.35 -8.51
C LEU A 299 -10.64 0.66 -8.60
N THR A 300 -11.14 0.84 -9.82
CA THR A 300 -12.56 1.14 -10.06
C THR A 300 -13.46 -0.06 -9.75
N THR A 301 -13.08 -1.25 -10.18
CA THR A 301 -13.85 -2.49 -9.90
C THR A 301 -13.78 -2.88 -8.42
N ALA A 302 -12.65 -2.71 -7.75
CA ALA A 302 -12.53 -2.96 -6.31
C ALA A 302 -13.45 -2.03 -5.49
N ALA A 303 -13.60 -0.77 -5.94
CA ALA A 303 -14.49 0.19 -5.30
C ALA A 303 -15.97 -0.22 -5.42
N LEU A 304 -16.43 -0.50 -6.63
CA LEU A 304 -17.86 -0.77 -6.91
C LEU A 304 -18.28 -2.22 -6.68
N GLY A 305 -17.38 -3.17 -6.79
CA GLY A 305 -17.65 -4.60 -6.89
C GLY A 305 -17.80 -5.06 -8.34
N LEU A 306 -18.06 -6.36 -8.52
CA LEU A 306 -18.44 -6.89 -9.84
C LEU A 306 -19.86 -6.40 -10.18
N PRO A 307 -20.14 -6.06 -11.44
CA PRO A 307 -21.52 -5.83 -11.85
C PRO A 307 -22.35 -7.10 -11.63
N GLU A 308 -23.58 -6.92 -11.17
CA GLU A 308 -24.58 -7.99 -11.03
C GLU A 308 -24.94 -8.61 -12.38
#